data_d897dc71e1274a2020873fc3b646a079
#
_entry.id   d897dc71e1274a2020873fc3b646a079
#
_cell.length_a   1.000
_cell.length_b   1.000
_cell.length_c   1.000
_cell.angle_alpha   90.00
_cell.angle_beta   90.00
_cell.angle_gamma   90.00
#
_symmetry.space_group_name_H-M   'P 1'
#
loop_
_entity.id
_entity.type
_entity.pdbx_description
1 polymer ?
#
loop_
_entity_poly.entity_id
_entity_poly.type
_entity_poly.pdbx_seq_one_letter_code
_entity_poly.pdbx_strand_id
1 'polypeptide(L)'
;LRTGGKLILTPNPRDLPAVLKELSKHTIHSLPAVNTLFHGLANHPDFKTVDWSHLKVSVGGGSAVQSSVAKLWFEKTGCPICEGYGLSETSPSASCNPVTSKEYTGTIGVPLPSTFMKLLDDDGHEVALGQSGEIAIKGPQVMAGYWQRPDETAKVMTADGFFKSGDIGVMDERGFFKIVDRKKDMILVSGFNVFPTELEDVVAQLDGVLECACVGVPDEKTGEAVKLVIVKKNQDLTEAEIRAYCKENLTGYKQPKIIEFRTELPKTPVGKILRRELRVK
;
A
#
# COMPACT_ATOMS: atom_id res chain seq x y z
N LEU A 1 -24.05 2.68 7.56
CA LEU A 1 -25.21 2.06 8.22
C LEU A 1 -25.75 2.93 9.36
N ARG A 2 -24.91 3.40 10.29
CA ARG A 2 -25.33 4.22 11.44
C ARG A 2 -26.09 5.50 11.02
N THR A 3 -25.75 6.06 9.87
CA THR A 3 -26.32 7.29 9.31
C THR A 3 -27.37 7.03 8.23
N GLY A 4 -27.81 5.77 8.05
CA GLY A 4 -28.81 5.39 7.05
C GLY A 4 -28.28 5.23 5.62
N GLY A 5 -26.95 5.18 5.45
CA GLY A 5 -26.34 4.95 4.15
C GLY A 5 -26.64 3.55 3.58
N LYS A 6 -26.88 3.47 2.26
CA LYS A 6 -27.03 2.22 1.53
C LYS A 6 -25.66 1.64 1.17
N LEU A 7 -25.43 0.37 1.50
CA LEU A 7 -24.23 -0.37 1.06
C LEU A 7 -24.58 -1.23 -0.15
N ILE A 8 -23.72 -1.17 -1.17
CA ILE A 8 -23.78 -2.02 -2.34
C ILE A 8 -22.63 -3.03 -2.21
N LEU A 9 -22.99 -4.30 -2.05
CA LEU A 9 -22.03 -5.37 -1.86
C LEU A 9 -21.77 -6.08 -3.19
N THR A 10 -20.49 -6.16 -3.58
CA THR A 10 -20.05 -6.91 -4.76
C THR A 10 -19.38 -8.20 -4.32
N PRO A 11 -19.89 -9.38 -4.71
CA PRO A 11 -19.36 -10.67 -4.26
C PRO A 11 -17.93 -10.95 -4.73
N ASN A 12 -17.60 -10.49 -5.94
CA ASN A 12 -16.29 -10.67 -6.53
C ASN A 12 -15.74 -9.35 -7.11
N PRO A 13 -14.88 -8.62 -6.39
CA PRO A 13 -14.32 -7.36 -6.88
C PRO A 13 -13.32 -7.50 -8.04
N ARG A 14 -12.92 -8.73 -8.40
CA ARG A 14 -12.05 -8.99 -9.56
C ARG A 14 -12.80 -9.07 -10.88
N ASP A 15 -14.08 -9.34 -10.83
CA ASP A 15 -14.96 -9.31 -12.01
C ASP A 15 -15.35 -7.85 -12.31
N LEU A 16 -14.42 -7.12 -12.93
CA LEU A 16 -14.58 -5.70 -13.21
C LEU A 16 -15.84 -5.39 -14.04
N PRO A 17 -16.20 -6.18 -15.09
CA PRO A 17 -17.45 -5.99 -15.81
C PRO A 17 -18.68 -6.08 -14.88
N ALA A 18 -18.73 -7.09 -14.02
CA ALA A 18 -19.84 -7.25 -13.07
C ALA A 18 -19.89 -6.11 -12.05
N VAL A 19 -18.72 -5.66 -11.53
CA VAL A 19 -18.61 -4.53 -10.63
C VAL A 19 -19.14 -3.24 -11.28
N LEU A 20 -18.66 -2.90 -12.48
CA LEU A 20 -19.09 -1.70 -13.21
C LEU A 20 -20.59 -1.76 -13.56
N LYS A 21 -21.09 -2.92 -14.01
CA LYS A 21 -22.50 -3.15 -14.26
C LYS A 21 -23.36 -2.95 -13.00
N GLU A 22 -22.86 -3.33 -11.82
CA GLU A 22 -23.59 -3.08 -10.57
C GLU A 22 -23.54 -1.62 -10.18
N LEU A 23 -22.35 -0.99 -10.21
CA LEU A 23 -22.16 0.43 -9.89
C LEU A 23 -23.01 1.34 -10.79
N SER A 24 -23.15 1.01 -12.07
CA SER A 24 -23.93 1.83 -13.03
C SER A 24 -25.44 1.92 -12.70
N LYS A 25 -25.96 1.05 -11.85
CA LYS A 25 -27.36 1.07 -11.40
C LYS A 25 -27.61 2.03 -10.24
N HIS A 26 -26.57 2.62 -9.68
CA HIS A 26 -26.66 3.33 -8.42
C HIS A 26 -25.95 4.69 -8.47
N THR A 27 -26.44 5.64 -7.67
CA THR A 27 -25.72 6.88 -7.39
C THR A 27 -24.62 6.60 -6.36
N ILE A 28 -23.36 6.72 -6.76
CA ILE A 28 -22.21 6.37 -5.94
C ILE A 28 -21.67 7.62 -5.24
N HIS A 29 -21.73 7.65 -3.91
CA HIS A 29 -21.19 8.76 -3.11
C HIS A 29 -19.84 8.43 -2.47
N SER A 30 -19.56 7.16 -2.22
CA SER A 30 -18.29 6.70 -1.62
C SER A 30 -17.88 5.37 -2.22
N LEU A 31 -16.58 5.23 -2.53
CA LEU A 31 -15.98 4.00 -3.03
C LEU A 31 -14.73 3.65 -2.22
N PRO A 32 -14.81 2.67 -1.31
CA PRO A 32 -13.61 2.07 -0.73
C PRO A 32 -13.04 1.02 -1.68
N ALA A 33 -11.74 1.07 -1.95
CA ALA A 33 -11.09 0.09 -2.81
C ALA A 33 -9.59 -0.06 -2.48
N VAL A 34 -8.98 -1.13 -2.97
CA VAL A 34 -7.53 -1.32 -2.99
C VAL A 34 -6.94 -0.72 -4.27
N ASN A 35 -5.62 -0.49 -4.27
CA ASN A 35 -4.90 0.07 -5.43
C ASN A 35 -5.23 -0.62 -6.76
N THR A 36 -5.20 -1.97 -6.78
CA THR A 36 -5.46 -2.76 -7.99
C THR A 36 -6.89 -2.62 -8.50
N LEU A 37 -7.87 -2.42 -7.61
CA LEU A 37 -9.26 -2.20 -8.02
C LEU A 37 -9.44 -0.81 -8.62
N PHE A 38 -8.88 0.24 -8.02
CA PHE A 38 -8.88 1.59 -8.60
C PHE A 38 -8.25 1.58 -9.99
N HIS A 39 -7.07 0.96 -10.12
CA HIS A 39 -6.37 0.85 -11.40
C HIS A 39 -7.20 0.09 -12.45
N GLY A 40 -7.74 -1.07 -12.06
CA GLY A 40 -8.54 -1.91 -12.96
C GLY A 40 -9.81 -1.20 -13.43
N LEU A 41 -10.57 -0.58 -12.52
CA LEU A 41 -11.77 0.18 -12.86
C LEU A 41 -11.43 1.35 -13.79
N ALA A 42 -10.42 2.15 -13.44
CA ALA A 42 -10.05 3.35 -14.22
C ALA A 42 -9.61 3.02 -15.65
N ASN A 43 -9.00 1.86 -15.89
CA ASN A 43 -8.57 1.43 -17.23
C ASN A 43 -9.61 0.60 -18.00
N HIS A 44 -10.75 0.26 -17.37
CA HIS A 44 -11.75 -0.57 -18.02
C HIS A 44 -12.54 0.21 -19.10
N PRO A 45 -12.83 -0.38 -20.29
CA PRO A 45 -13.61 0.29 -21.33
C PRO A 45 -14.99 0.78 -20.85
N ASP A 46 -15.63 0.03 -19.97
CA ASP A 46 -16.95 0.33 -19.43
C ASP A 46 -16.93 1.30 -18.24
N PHE A 47 -15.76 1.85 -17.86
CA PHE A 47 -15.66 2.83 -16.76
C PHE A 47 -16.66 3.98 -16.89
N LYS A 48 -16.85 4.46 -18.12
CA LYS A 48 -17.76 5.58 -18.44
C LYS A 48 -19.26 5.23 -18.34
N THR A 49 -19.62 3.98 -18.12
CA THR A 49 -21.02 3.58 -17.90
C THR A 49 -21.53 3.92 -16.51
N VAL A 50 -20.61 4.19 -15.58
CA VAL A 50 -20.91 4.61 -14.21
C VAL A 50 -20.93 6.14 -14.15
N ASP A 51 -21.96 6.71 -13.55
CA ASP A 51 -22.02 8.13 -13.23
C ASP A 51 -21.20 8.43 -11.96
N TRP A 52 -20.00 8.99 -12.15
CA TRP A 52 -19.08 9.36 -11.07
C TRP A 52 -19.31 10.78 -10.54
N SER A 53 -20.27 11.55 -11.09
CA SER A 53 -20.49 12.96 -10.73
C SER A 53 -20.88 13.19 -9.27
N HIS A 54 -21.46 12.16 -8.65
CA HIS A 54 -21.87 12.18 -7.24
C HIS A 54 -20.81 11.62 -6.27
N LEU A 55 -19.68 11.14 -6.78
CA LEU A 55 -18.63 10.59 -5.93
C LEU A 55 -17.99 11.68 -5.08
N LYS A 56 -18.07 11.55 -3.77
CA LYS A 56 -17.57 12.52 -2.78
C LYS A 56 -16.30 12.06 -2.08
N VAL A 57 -16.17 10.73 -1.91
CA VAL A 57 -15.06 10.13 -1.17
C VAL A 57 -14.63 8.84 -1.84
N SER A 58 -13.35 8.77 -2.20
CA SER A 58 -12.66 7.54 -2.58
C SER A 58 -11.69 7.18 -1.46
N VAL A 59 -11.85 5.99 -0.87
CA VAL A 59 -10.98 5.54 0.24
C VAL A 59 -10.06 4.43 -0.25
N GLY A 60 -8.76 4.71 -0.31
CA GLY A 60 -7.73 3.72 -0.58
C GLY A 60 -7.28 3.03 0.72
N GLY A 61 -7.22 1.72 0.74
CA GLY A 61 -6.77 0.98 1.92
C GLY A 61 -6.40 -0.46 1.62
N GLY A 62 -5.87 -1.18 2.63
CA GLY A 62 -5.45 -2.57 2.52
C GLY A 62 -4.10 -2.79 1.81
N SER A 63 -3.65 -1.86 1.01
CA SER A 63 -2.31 -1.74 0.44
C SER A 63 -2.03 -0.28 0.11
N ALA A 64 -0.75 0.09 -0.08
CA ALA A 64 -0.39 1.41 -0.55
C ALA A 64 -1.07 1.72 -1.90
N VAL A 65 -1.52 2.94 -2.07
CA VAL A 65 -2.02 3.45 -3.36
C VAL A 65 -0.85 4.06 -4.11
N GLN A 66 -0.64 3.65 -5.34
CA GLN A 66 0.41 4.22 -6.18
C GLN A 66 0.01 5.60 -6.67
N SER A 67 0.96 6.54 -6.71
CA SER A 67 0.71 7.91 -7.15
C SER A 67 0.16 8.00 -8.58
N SER A 68 0.64 7.13 -9.48
CA SER A 68 0.13 7.00 -10.85
C SER A 68 -1.35 6.59 -10.91
N VAL A 69 -1.77 5.67 -10.03
CA VAL A 69 -3.16 5.23 -9.92
C VAL A 69 -4.03 6.32 -9.32
N ALA A 70 -3.56 7.02 -8.29
CA ALA A 70 -4.27 8.14 -7.68
C ALA A 70 -4.49 9.28 -8.67
N LYS A 71 -3.46 9.61 -9.47
CA LYS A 71 -3.54 10.62 -10.53
C LYS A 71 -4.55 10.22 -11.60
N LEU A 72 -4.46 8.99 -12.13
CA LEU A 72 -5.39 8.47 -13.14
C LEU A 72 -6.85 8.49 -12.64
N TRP A 73 -7.07 8.08 -11.39
CA TRP A 73 -8.39 8.09 -10.77
C TRP A 73 -8.95 9.50 -10.65
N PHE A 74 -8.14 10.45 -10.17
CA PHE A 74 -8.54 11.84 -10.06
C PHE A 74 -8.86 12.48 -11.42
N GLU A 75 -8.04 12.23 -12.44
CA GLU A 75 -8.28 12.73 -13.82
C GLU A 75 -9.63 12.26 -14.37
N LYS A 76 -10.06 11.05 -14.01
CA LYS A 76 -11.30 10.45 -14.52
C LYS A 76 -12.55 10.77 -13.71
N THR A 77 -12.42 11.02 -12.41
CA THR A 77 -13.56 11.17 -11.49
C THR A 77 -13.65 12.54 -10.85
N GLY A 78 -12.57 13.32 -10.85
CA GLY A 78 -12.46 14.57 -10.07
C GLY A 78 -12.42 14.35 -8.56
N CYS A 79 -12.41 13.09 -8.06
CA CYS A 79 -12.42 12.74 -6.65
C CYS A 79 -11.05 12.15 -6.26
N PRO A 80 -10.28 12.80 -5.37
CA PRO A 80 -9.00 12.27 -4.93
C PRO A 80 -9.17 11.01 -4.07
N ILE A 81 -8.16 10.14 -4.07
CA ILE A 81 -8.13 8.99 -3.16
C ILE A 81 -7.57 9.43 -1.81
N CYS A 82 -8.38 9.29 -0.76
CA CYS A 82 -7.95 9.44 0.63
C CYS A 82 -7.45 8.09 1.13
N GLU A 83 -6.18 7.98 1.47
CA GLU A 83 -5.67 6.74 2.05
C GLU A 83 -6.06 6.62 3.52
N GLY A 84 -6.53 5.42 3.89
CA GLY A 84 -6.72 4.98 5.25
C GLY A 84 -5.80 3.81 5.57
N TYR A 85 -5.33 3.75 6.79
CA TYR A 85 -4.44 2.70 7.27
C TYR A 85 -5.04 1.98 8.46
N GLY A 86 -4.77 0.68 8.50
CA GLY A 86 -5.07 -0.17 9.62
C GLY A 86 -4.87 -1.64 9.30
N LEU A 87 -5.12 -2.48 10.31
CA LEU A 87 -4.91 -3.92 10.30
C LEU A 87 -6.12 -4.61 10.92
N SER A 88 -6.22 -5.92 10.82
CA SER A 88 -7.23 -6.69 11.56
C SER A 88 -7.12 -6.42 13.07
N GLU A 89 -5.91 -6.24 13.56
CA GLU A 89 -5.57 -5.93 14.93
C GLU A 89 -6.04 -4.53 15.39
N THR A 90 -6.45 -3.66 14.46
CA THR A 90 -6.98 -2.31 14.75
C THR A 90 -8.45 -2.10 14.32
N SER A 91 -9.19 -3.14 14.00
CA SER A 91 -10.66 -3.28 13.83
C SER A 91 -11.36 -2.26 12.89
N PRO A 92 -11.00 -2.02 11.67
CA PRO A 92 -9.70 -2.24 11.03
C PRO A 92 -8.82 -0.98 11.01
N SER A 93 -9.33 0.22 11.32
CA SER A 93 -8.70 1.49 10.99
C SER A 93 -7.96 2.13 12.17
N ALA A 94 -6.75 2.66 11.92
CA ALA A 94 -5.94 3.39 12.88
C ALA A 94 -5.74 4.85 12.49
N SER A 95 -5.55 5.13 11.19
CA SER A 95 -5.40 6.50 10.67
C SER A 95 -6.08 6.67 9.33
N CYS A 96 -6.32 7.91 8.95
CA CYS A 96 -6.87 8.26 7.65
C CYS A 96 -6.49 9.69 7.26
N ASN A 97 -6.34 9.96 5.97
CA ASN A 97 -6.27 11.32 5.48
C ASN A 97 -7.64 12.00 5.67
N PRO A 98 -7.68 13.32 5.92
CA PRO A 98 -8.93 14.05 5.97
C PRO A 98 -9.72 13.87 4.67
N VAL A 99 -10.99 13.45 4.77
CA VAL A 99 -11.87 13.26 3.60
C VAL A 99 -12.17 14.55 2.84
N THR A 100 -11.81 15.69 3.41
CA THR A 100 -11.89 17.01 2.77
C THR A 100 -10.63 17.36 1.97
N SER A 101 -9.61 16.51 1.98
CA SER A 101 -8.40 16.68 1.16
C SER A 101 -8.78 16.78 -0.32
N LYS A 102 -8.20 17.76 -1.03
CA LYS A 102 -8.49 17.99 -2.45
C LYS A 102 -7.48 17.31 -3.37
N GLU A 103 -6.48 16.67 -2.79
CA GLU A 103 -5.39 16.00 -3.52
C GLU A 103 -4.95 14.74 -2.80
N TYR A 104 -4.32 13.85 -3.54
CA TYR A 104 -3.66 12.67 -3.00
C TYR A 104 -2.36 13.09 -2.29
N THR A 105 -2.18 12.65 -1.04
CA THR A 105 -1.06 13.10 -0.20
C THR A 105 0.11 12.12 -0.17
N GLY A 106 -0.10 10.86 -0.56
CA GLY A 106 0.90 9.78 -0.41
C GLY A 106 1.20 9.43 1.05
N THR A 107 0.31 9.81 1.98
CA THR A 107 0.40 9.51 3.41
C THR A 107 -0.82 8.69 3.85
N ILE A 108 -0.69 7.99 4.97
CA ILE A 108 -1.82 7.31 5.62
C ILE A 108 -2.60 8.24 6.56
N GLY A 109 -2.33 9.53 6.51
CA GLY A 109 -3.03 10.57 7.26
C GLY A 109 -2.61 10.67 8.72
N VAL A 110 -3.55 11.12 9.54
CA VAL A 110 -3.40 11.32 10.98
C VAL A 110 -4.16 10.26 11.77
N PRO A 111 -3.82 10.00 13.03
CA PRO A 111 -4.57 9.06 13.87
C PRO A 111 -6.06 9.40 13.93
N LEU A 112 -6.91 8.36 13.94
CA LEU A 112 -8.34 8.53 14.16
C LEU A 112 -8.65 9.03 15.59
N PRO A 113 -9.85 9.57 15.84
CA PRO A 113 -10.25 9.99 17.18
C PRO A 113 -9.98 8.91 18.24
N SER A 114 -9.44 9.32 19.39
CA SER A 114 -9.05 8.45 20.52
C SER A 114 -7.97 7.41 20.19
N THR A 115 -7.26 7.60 19.08
CA THR A 115 -6.14 6.75 18.66
C THR A 115 -4.82 7.51 18.81
N PHE A 116 -3.81 6.84 19.34
CA PHE A 116 -2.46 7.35 19.46
C PHE A 116 -1.54 6.52 18.59
N MET A 117 -0.64 7.18 17.87
CA MET A 117 0.37 6.52 17.05
C MET A 117 1.73 7.14 17.35
N LYS A 118 2.77 6.31 17.41
CA LYS A 118 4.17 6.72 17.53
C LYS A 118 5.06 5.82 16.71
N LEU A 119 6.30 6.23 16.50
CA LEU A 119 7.31 5.48 15.76
C LEU A 119 8.38 5.01 16.74
N LEU A 120 8.70 3.72 16.71
CA LEU A 120 9.65 3.08 17.61
C LEU A 120 10.87 2.57 16.85
N ASP A 121 12.04 2.74 17.43
CA ASP A 121 13.27 2.05 17.01
C ASP A 121 13.25 0.56 17.41
N ASP A 122 14.33 -0.16 17.11
CA ASP A 122 14.45 -1.59 17.44
C ASP A 122 14.55 -1.85 18.95
N ASP A 123 14.98 -0.86 19.74
CA ASP A 123 15.07 -0.93 21.20
C ASP A 123 13.73 -0.54 21.87
N GLY A 124 12.75 -0.09 21.12
CA GLY A 124 11.42 0.31 21.57
C GLY A 124 11.34 1.75 22.07
N HIS A 125 12.33 2.58 21.79
CA HIS A 125 12.30 4.01 22.08
C HIS A 125 11.61 4.77 20.95
N GLU A 126 10.95 5.86 21.28
CA GLU A 126 10.34 6.75 20.30
C GLU A 126 11.43 7.48 19.49
N VAL A 127 11.34 7.43 18.16
CA VAL A 127 12.29 8.10 17.28
C VAL A 127 12.00 9.59 17.15
N ALA A 128 13.02 10.37 16.79
CA ALA A 128 12.84 11.80 16.53
C ALA A 128 11.96 12.04 15.30
N LEU A 129 11.32 13.21 15.26
CA LEU A 129 10.48 13.64 14.13
C LEU A 129 11.26 13.57 12.81
N GLY A 130 10.64 12.99 11.78
CA GLY A 130 11.25 12.78 10.47
C GLY A 130 12.14 11.54 10.36
N GLN A 131 12.42 10.85 11.47
CA GLN A 131 13.13 9.57 11.45
C GLN A 131 12.14 8.42 11.20
N SER A 132 12.63 7.37 10.58
CA SER A 132 11.84 6.15 10.36
C SER A 132 11.82 5.27 11.61
N GLY A 133 10.65 4.66 11.89
CA GLY A 133 10.49 3.72 12.99
C GLY A 133 9.29 2.81 12.75
N GLU A 134 9.17 1.76 13.57
CA GLU A 134 8.01 0.86 13.55
C GLU A 134 6.78 1.60 14.09
N ILE A 135 5.70 1.61 13.32
CA ILE A 135 4.43 2.23 13.72
C ILE A 135 3.83 1.45 14.88
N ALA A 136 3.67 2.11 16.02
CA ALA A 136 3.03 1.59 17.22
C ALA A 136 1.71 2.34 17.47
N ILE A 137 0.64 1.59 17.78
CA ILE A 137 -0.75 2.08 17.79
C ILE A 137 -1.41 1.75 19.12
N LYS A 138 -2.09 2.73 19.70
CA LYS A 138 -2.90 2.54 20.91
C LYS A 138 -4.25 3.22 20.72
N GLY A 139 -5.33 2.51 21.01
CA GLY A 139 -6.67 3.04 20.86
C GLY A 139 -7.74 2.01 21.23
N PRO A 140 -9.00 2.43 21.35
CA PRO A 140 -10.10 1.55 21.77
C PRO A 140 -10.40 0.41 20.77
N GLN A 141 -9.96 0.57 19.51
CA GLN A 141 -10.15 -0.42 18.44
C GLN A 141 -9.00 -1.44 18.35
N VAL A 142 -7.92 -1.26 19.12
CA VAL A 142 -6.81 -2.22 19.14
C VAL A 142 -7.26 -3.50 19.82
N MET A 143 -6.93 -4.65 19.25
CA MET A 143 -7.26 -5.97 19.75
C MET A 143 -6.76 -6.18 21.18
N ALA A 144 -7.45 -7.01 21.97
CA ALA A 144 -6.99 -7.44 23.27
C ALA A 144 -5.80 -8.42 23.17
N GLY A 145 -5.66 -9.12 22.06
CA GLY A 145 -4.57 -10.07 21.79
C GLY A 145 -4.99 -11.12 20.76
N TYR A 146 -4.03 -11.94 20.37
CA TYR A 146 -4.27 -13.09 19.49
C TYR A 146 -4.93 -14.24 20.27
N TRP A 147 -5.97 -14.82 19.68
CA TRP A 147 -6.73 -15.92 20.31
C TRP A 147 -5.83 -17.12 20.64
N GLN A 148 -5.82 -17.51 21.91
CA GLN A 148 -4.99 -18.60 22.46
C GLN A 148 -3.47 -18.50 22.16
N ARG A 149 -2.98 -17.27 21.89
CA ARG A 149 -1.56 -17.01 21.58
C ARG A 149 -1.03 -15.85 22.43
N PRO A 150 -0.96 -16.01 23.77
CA PRO A 150 -0.40 -14.97 24.64
C PRO A 150 1.09 -14.72 24.36
N ASP A 151 1.81 -15.74 23.92
CA ASP A 151 3.21 -15.66 23.49
C ASP A 151 3.41 -14.72 22.29
N GLU A 152 2.56 -14.81 21.28
CA GLU A 152 2.62 -13.91 20.12
C GLU A 152 2.09 -12.52 20.47
N THR A 153 1.09 -12.44 21.32
CA THR A 153 0.57 -11.14 21.79
C THR A 153 1.65 -10.34 22.52
N ALA A 154 2.41 -11.00 23.41
CA ALA A 154 3.50 -10.35 24.15
C ALA A 154 4.62 -9.81 23.24
N LYS A 155 4.86 -10.39 22.06
CA LYS A 155 5.87 -9.93 21.10
C LYS A 155 5.48 -8.61 20.41
N VAL A 156 4.18 -8.36 20.29
CA VAL A 156 3.66 -7.20 19.54
C VAL A 156 3.08 -6.11 20.42
N MET A 157 2.96 -6.32 21.74
CA MET A 157 2.47 -5.29 22.66
C MET A 157 3.63 -4.72 23.45
N THR A 158 3.70 -3.38 23.52
CA THR A 158 4.64 -2.69 24.40
C THR A 158 4.13 -2.66 25.85
N ALA A 159 5.02 -2.41 26.81
CA ALA A 159 4.66 -2.33 28.23
C ALA A 159 3.65 -1.20 28.53
N ASP A 160 3.68 -0.11 27.75
CA ASP A 160 2.75 1.03 27.85
C ASP A 160 1.48 0.87 27.01
N GLY A 161 1.26 -0.34 26.43
CA GLY A 161 0.02 -0.75 25.77
C GLY A 161 -0.14 -0.30 24.33
N PHE A 162 0.96 -0.06 23.61
CA PHE A 162 0.92 0.11 22.17
C PHE A 162 1.10 -1.22 21.46
N PHE A 163 0.34 -1.42 20.40
CA PHE A 163 0.48 -2.52 19.46
C PHE A 163 1.51 -2.15 18.37
N LYS A 164 2.54 -2.96 18.21
CA LYS A 164 3.56 -2.84 17.15
C LYS A 164 3.04 -3.46 15.86
N SER A 165 2.87 -2.65 14.83
CA SER A 165 2.20 -3.06 13.60
C SER A 165 3.05 -3.93 12.66
N GLY A 166 4.37 -3.88 12.81
CA GLY A 166 5.31 -4.46 11.85
C GLY A 166 5.47 -3.64 10.57
N ASP A 167 4.84 -2.47 10.47
CA ASP A 167 5.00 -1.53 9.37
C ASP A 167 5.96 -0.42 9.79
N ILE A 168 6.92 -0.06 8.93
CA ILE A 168 7.86 1.05 9.14
C ILE A 168 7.26 2.30 8.52
N GLY A 169 7.29 3.39 9.25
CA GLY A 169 6.78 4.68 8.79
C GLY A 169 7.68 5.85 9.18
N VAL A 170 7.32 7.00 8.68
CA VAL A 170 7.84 8.32 9.09
C VAL A 170 6.67 9.23 9.41
N MET A 171 6.88 10.22 10.27
CA MET A 171 5.88 11.24 10.58
C MET A 171 6.44 12.61 10.18
N ASP A 172 5.64 13.43 9.51
CA ASP A 172 6.01 14.80 9.16
C ASP A 172 5.64 15.79 10.27
N GLU A 173 6.08 17.04 10.13
CA GLU A 173 5.85 18.13 11.09
C GLU A 173 4.37 18.47 11.32
N ARG A 174 3.49 18.04 10.42
CA ARG A 174 2.04 18.22 10.51
C ARG A 174 1.35 17.06 11.22
N GLY A 175 2.13 16.03 11.63
CA GLY A 175 1.60 14.82 12.26
C GLY A 175 1.03 13.79 11.28
N PHE A 176 1.31 13.92 9.98
CA PHE A 176 0.91 12.93 8.99
C PHE A 176 1.92 11.79 8.94
N PHE A 177 1.41 10.56 8.99
CA PHE A 177 2.21 9.36 8.86
C PHE A 177 2.28 8.90 7.41
N LYS A 178 3.46 8.45 7.01
CA LYS A 178 3.70 7.79 5.71
C LYS A 178 4.32 6.43 5.97
N ILE A 179 3.75 5.37 5.37
CA ILE A 179 4.39 4.05 5.38
C ILE A 179 5.57 4.08 4.43
N VAL A 180 6.70 3.60 4.92
CA VAL A 180 7.91 3.38 4.12
C VAL A 180 7.88 1.96 3.57
N ASP A 181 7.69 0.94 4.45
CA ASP A 181 7.53 -0.47 4.07
C ASP A 181 7.11 -1.34 5.27
N ARG A 182 7.11 -2.65 5.05
CA ARG A 182 6.98 -3.64 6.12
C ARG A 182 8.33 -4.07 6.65
N LYS A 183 8.49 -4.12 7.97
CA LYS A 183 9.73 -4.57 8.64
C LYS A 183 10.23 -5.91 8.10
N LYS A 184 9.32 -6.87 7.87
CA LYS A 184 9.62 -8.20 7.32
C LYS A 184 9.90 -8.26 5.82
N ASP A 185 9.54 -7.22 5.08
CA ASP A 185 9.72 -7.14 3.62
C ASP A 185 10.94 -6.31 3.24
N MET A 186 11.50 -5.56 4.19
CA MET A 186 12.75 -4.82 4.05
C MET A 186 13.88 -5.74 3.58
N ILE A 187 14.66 -5.28 2.62
CA ILE A 187 15.79 -6.00 2.01
C ILE A 187 17.08 -5.43 2.59
N LEU A 188 17.93 -6.29 3.12
CA LEU A 188 19.20 -5.87 3.71
C LEU A 188 20.35 -6.07 2.72
N VAL A 189 20.69 -5.01 1.96
CA VAL A 189 21.76 -5.05 0.96
C VAL A 189 23.03 -4.44 1.54
N SER A 190 24.04 -5.27 1.82
CA SER A 190 25.33 -4.83 2.42
C SER A 190 25.17 -3.98 3.69
N GLY A 191 24.16 -4.30 4.52
CA GLY A 191 23.86 -3.54 5.73
C GLY A 191 22.95 -2.31 5.53
N PHE A 192 22.59 -1.98 4.29
CA PHE A 192 21.66 -0.88 4.00
C PHE A 192 20.23 -1.39 3.88
N ASN A 193 19.31 -0.68 4.54
CA ASN A 193 17.89 -0.96 4.43
C ASN A 193 17.37 -0.48 3.08
N VAL A 194 16.83 -1.41 2.30
CA VAL A 194 16.17 -1.14 1.02
C VAL A 194 14.69 -1.48 1.18
N PHE A 195 13.84 -0.54 0.88
CA PHE A 195 12.40 -0.65 1.03
C PHE A 195 11.76 -0.98 -0.33
N PRO A 196 11.20 -2.19 -0.51
CA PRO A 196 10.55 -2.59 -1.75
C PRO A 196 9.56 -1.58 -2.32
N THR A 197 8.73 -0.98 -1.49
CA THR A 197 7.71 -0.01 -1.92
C THR A 197 8.31 1.21 -2.61
N GLU A 198 9.46 1.71 -2.15
CA GLU A 198 10.18 2.83 -2.79
C GLU A 198 10.59 2.49 -4.23
N LEU A 199 11.10 1.28 -4.43
CA LEU A 199 11.51 0.83 -5.75
C LEU A 199 10.29 0.59 -6.67
N GLU A 200 9.25 0.00 -6.12
CA GLU A 200 7.99 -0.23 -6.84
C GLU A 200 7.36 1.08 -7.31
N ASP A 201 7.37 2.12 -6.47
CA ASP A 201 6.86 3.45 -6.82
C ASP A 201 7.65 4.11 -7.94
N VAL A 202 8.98 3.95 -7.93
CA VAL A 202 9.85 4.46 -9.01
C VAL A 202 9.59 3.70 -10.31
N VAL A 203 9.61 2.37 -10.27
CA VAL A 203 9.49 1.53 -11.46
C VAL A 203 8.08 1.60 -12.08
N ALA A 204 7.05 1.77 -11.26
CA ALA A 204 5.68 1.94 -11.76
C ALA A 204 5.45 3.22 -12.59
N GLN A 205 6.37 4.18 -12.53
CA GLN A 205 6.33 5.39 -13.35
C GLN A 205 6.93 5.20 -14.75
N LEU A 206 7.69 4.10 -14.96
CA LEU A 206 8.26 3.79 -16.28
C LEU A 206 7.15 3.38 -17.24
N ASP A 207 7.04 4.08 -18.37
CA ASP A 207 6.10 3.69 -19.42
C ASP A 207 6.42 2.28 -19.94
N GLY A 208 5.37 1.48 -20.10
CA GLY A 208 5.49 0.07 -20.46
C GLY A 208 5.44 -0.92 -19.31
N VAL A 209 5.47 -0.46 -18.04
CA VAL A 209 5.21 -1.27 -16.86
C VAL A 209 3.71 -1.27 -16.55
N LEU A 210 3.11 -2.44 -16.40
CA LEU A 210 1.72 -2.61 -15.96
C LEU A 210 1.65 -2.76 -14.44
N GLU A 211 2.46 -3.68 -13.90
CA GLU A 211 2.59 -3.95 -12.48
C GLU A 211 4.04 -4.34 -12.17
N CYS A 212 4.49 -4.03 -10.97
CA CYS A 212 5.77 -4.49 -10.48
C CYS A 212 5.71 -4.88 -9.01
N ALA A 213 6.63 -5.74 -8.59
CA ALA A 213 6.86 -6.08 -7.20
C ALA A 213 8.36 -6.27 -6.97
N CYS A 214 8.82 -5.83 -5.80
CA CYS A 214 10.21 -5.92 -5.38
C CYS A 214 10.33 -6.86 -4.18
N VAL A 215 11.35 -7.73 -4.20
CA VAL A 215 11.64 -8.66 -3.09
C VAL A 215 13.14 -8.84 -2.90
N GLY A 216 13.55 -9.13 -1.67
CA GLY A 216 14.89 -9.60 -1.35
C GLY A 216 15.07 -11.07 -1.72
N VAL A 217 16.22 -11.40 -2.26
CA VAL A 217 16.67 -12.78 -2.47
C VAL A 217 18.09 -12.94 -1.91
N PRO A 218 18.46 -14.12 -1.41
CA PRO A 218 19.82 -14.35 -0.90
C PRO A 218 20.89 -14.03 -1.92
N ASP A 219 21.97 -13.39 -1.48
CA ASP A 219 23.13 -13.05 -2.28
C ASP A 219 24.42 -13.21 -1.48
N GLU A 220 25.39 -13.98 -2.01
CA GLU A 220 26.63 -14.32 -1.29
C GLU A 220 27.49 -13.10 -0.94
N LYS A 221 27.42 -12.02 -1.75
CA LYS A 221 28.27 -10.84 -1.57
C LYS A 221 27.63 -9.76 -0.70
N THR A 222 26.32 -9.61 -0.80
CA THR A 222 25.59 -8.50 -0.17
C THR A 222 24.63 -8.93 0.93
N GLY A 223 24.56 -10.25 1.24
CA GLY A 223 23.57 -10.84 2.13
C GLY A 223 22.24 -11.05 1.41
N GLU A 224 21.62 -9.98 0.99
CA GLU A 224 20.47 -10.00 0.07
C GLU A 224 20.73 -9.14 -1.15
N ALA A 225 20.03 -9.43 -2.23
CA ALA A 225 19.98 -8.63 -3.45
C ALA A 225 18.53 -8.29 -3.80
N VAL A 226 18.36 -7.16 -4.46
CA VAL A 226 17.06 -6.71 -4.96
C VAL A 226 16.69 -7.51 -6.20
N LYS A 227 15.52 -8.17 -6.15
CA LYS A 227 14.85 -8.81 -7.29
C LYS A 227 13.58 -8.03 -7.61
N LEU A 228 13.49 -7.58 -8.85
CA LEU A 228 12.33 -6.88 -9.40
C LEU A 228 11.55 -7.81 -10.32
N VAL A 229 10.26 -7.97 -10.06
CA VAL A 229 9.34 -8.78 -10.88
C VAL A 229 8.36 -7.84 -11.58
N ILE A 230 8.27 -7.92 -12.91
CA ILE A 230 7.54 -6.97 -13.75
C ILE A 230 6.51 -7.69 -14.61
N VAL A 231 5.30 -7.13 -14.66
CA VAL A 231 4.30 -7.42 -15.68
C VAL A 231 4.33 -6.28 -16.69
N LYS A 232 4.58 -6.61 -17.94
CA LYS A 232 4.67 -5.62 -19.02
C LYS A 232 3.29 -5.14 -19.47
N LYS A 233 3.15 -3.84 -19.65
CA LYS A 233 2.06 -3.21 -20.40
C LYS A 233 2.42 -3.15 -21.90
N ASN A 234 3.66 -2.75 -22.20
CA ASN A 234 4.24 -2.81 -23.53
C ASN A 234 5.18 -4.01 -23.64
N GLN A 235 4.95 -4.93 -24.57
CA GLN A 235 5.75 -6.15 -24.75
C GLN A 235 7.19 -5.86 -25.21
N ASP A 236 7.42 -4.71 -25.85
CA ASP A 236 8.73 -4.29 -26.32
C ASP A 236 9.66 -3.79 -25.21
N LEU A 237 9.12 -3.52 -23.99
CA LEU A 237 9.91 -3.08 -22.84
C LEU A 237 11.03 -4.10 -22.53
N THR A 238 12.26 -3.65 -22.53
CA THR A 238 13.44 -4.47 -22.33
C THR A 238 14.01 -4.37 -20.90
N GLU A 239 14.76 -5.38 -20.49
CA GLU A 239 15.48 -5.34 -19.22
C GLU A 239 16.51 -4.19 -19.19
N ALA A 240 17.14 -3.88 -20.32
CA ALA A 240 18.12 -2.81 -20.43
C ALA A 240 17.51 -1.42 -20.15
N GLU A 241 16.30 -1.16 -20.65
CA GLU A 241 15.57 0.09 -20.40
C GLU A 241 15.21 0.22 -18.92
N ILE A 242 14.73 -0.87 -18.29
CA ILE A 242 14.41 -0.88 -16.86
C ILE A 242 15.68 -0.61 -16.03
N ARG A 243 16.80 -1.25 -16.35
CA ARG A 243 18.08 -1.04 -15.67
C ARG A 243 18.59 0.39 -15.83
N ALA A 244 18.48 0.97 -17.03
CA ALA A 244 18.85 2.35 -17.29
C ALA A 244 18.00 3.30 -16.44
N TYR A 245 16.67 3.11 -16.44
CA TYR A 245 15.74 3.90 -15.64
C TYR A 245 16.01 3.80 -14.14
N CYS A 246 16.24 2.58 -13.62
CA CYS A 246 16.60 2.38 -12.22
C CYS A 246 17.94 3.05 -11.86
N LYS A 247 18.91 3.04 -12.77
CA LYS A 247 20.21 3.67 -12.54
C LYS A 247 20.12 5.20 -12.42
N GLU A 248 19.21 5.82 -13.15
CA GLU A 248 18.97 7.26 -13.09
C GLU A 248 18.20 7.69 -11.84
N ASN A 249 17.29 6.83 -11.34
CA ASN A 249 16.33 7.20 -10.30
C ASN A 249 16.60 6.56 -8.94
N LEU A 250 17.53 5.60 -8.82
CA LEU A 250 17.82 4.88 -7.60
C LEU A 250 19.31 4.89 -7.28
N THR A 251 19.63 5.00 -5.99
CA THR A 251 21.02 4.83 -5.51
C THR A 251 21.53 3.41 -5.76
N GLY A 252 22.85 3.24 -5.91
CA GLY A 252 23.48 2.00 -6.37
C GLY A 252 23.04 0.73 -5.63
N TYR A 253 22.97 0.77 -4.30
CA TYR A 253 22.55 -0.39 -3.47
C TYR A 253 21.07 -0.73 -3.57
N LYS A 254 20.23 0.18 -4.09
CA LYS A 254 18.80 -0.02 -4.36
C LYS A 254 18.51 -0.57 -5.75
N GLN A 255 19.50 -0.59 -6.65
CA GLN A 255 19.30 -1.04 -8.02
C GLN A 255 19.03 -2.56 -8.07
N PRO A 256 18.09 -3.02 -8.91
CA PRO A 256 17.78 -4.43 -9.01
C PRO A 256 18.94 -5.22 -9.61
N LYS A 257 19.38 -6.25 -8.91
CA LYS A 257 20.36 -7.22 -9.41
C LYS A 257 19.70 -8.24 -10.35
N ILE A 258 18.44 -8.59 -10.07
CA ILE A 258 17.66 -9.54 -10.84
C ILE A 258 16.38 -8.85 -11.32
N ILE A 259 16.06 -9.02 -12.61
CA ILE A 259 14.78 -8.59 -13.19
C ILE A 259 14.14 -9.82 -13.79
N GLU A 260 12.89 -10.09 -13.38
CA GLU A 260 12.09 -11.21 -13.87
C GLU A 260 10.81 -10.66 -14.51
N PHE A 261 10.47 -11.14 -15.71
CA PHE A 261 9.20 -10.83 -16.35
C PHE A 261 8.18 -11.94 -16.11
N ARG A 262 6.96 -11.55 -15.79
CA ARG A 262 5.81 -12.45 -15.64
C ARG A 262 4.61 -11.92 -16.41
N THR A 263 3.65 -12.80 -16.68
CA THR A 263 2.35 -12.45 -17.26
C THR A 263 1.41 -11.87 -16.21
N GLU A 264 1.57 -12.27 -14.94
CA GLU A 264 0.81 -11.78 -13.80
C GLU A 264 1.61 -11.90 -12.50
N LEU A 265 1.25 -11.11 -11.49
CA LEU A 265 1.75 -11.24 -10.13
C LEU A 265 0.80 -12.08 -9.27
N PRO A 266 1.31 -12.91 -8.33
CA PRO A 266 0.48 -13.65 -7.40
C PRO A 266 -0.26 -12.68 -6.46
N LYS A 267 -1.59 -12.88 -6.32
CA LYS A 267 -2.45 -11.98 -5.54
C LYS A 267 -3.37 -12.75 -4.61
N THR A 268 -3.69 -12.14 -3.49
CA THR A 268 -4.76 -12.59 -2.60
C THR A 268 -6.14 -12.48 -3.28
N PRO A 269 -7.20 -13.10 -2.73
CA PRO A 269 -8.57 -12.93 -3.22
C PRO A 269 -9.03 -11.46 -3.31
N VAL A 270 -8.50 -10.60 -2.47
CA VAL A 270 -8.81 -9.15 -2.47
C VAL A 270 -7.86 -8.32 -3.35
N GLY A 271 -6.99 -8.96 -4.17
CA GLY A 271 -6.12 -8.27 -5.13
C GLY A 271 -4.78 -7.76 -4.58
N LYS A 272 -4.39 -8.09 -3.34
CA LYS A 272 -3.10 -7.71 -2.77
C LYS A 272 -1.98 -8.64 -3.26
N ILE A 273 -0.85 -8.08 -3.71
CA ILE A 273 0.31 -8.83 -4.18
C ILE A 273 0.91 -9.68 -3.04
N LEU A 274 1.18 -10.94 -3.33
CA LEU A 274 1.78 -11.92 -2.42
C LEU A 274 3.30 -11.98 -2.61
N ARG A 275 4.04 -11.00 -2.08
CA ARG A 275 5.51 -10.91 -2.20
C ARG A 275 6.23 -12.19 -1.76
N ARG A 276 5.72 -12.91 -0.77
CA ARG A 276 6.32 -14.18 -0.32
C ARG A 276 6.48 -15.22 -1.43
N GLU A 277 5.56 -15.24 -2.41
CA GLU A 277 5.60 -16.18 -3.53
C GLU A 277 6.58 -15.76 -4.64
N LEU A 278 7.09 -14.53 -4.57
CA LEU A 278 8.09 -13.99 -5.48
C LEU A 278 9.53 -14.17 -4.98
N ARG A 279 9.71 -14.44 -3.68
CA ARG A 279 11.03 -14.68 -3.04
C ARG A 279 11.60 -16.04 -3.40
N VAL A 280 10.78 -16.97 -3.88
CA VAL A 280 11.21 -18.35 -4.11
C VAL A 280 11.97 -18.46 -5.42
N LYS A 281 13.25 -18.87 -5.30
CA LYS A 281 14.19 -19.60 -6.15
C LYS A 281 14.45 -19.11 -7.57
#